data_39e5a74542079a7707ecc69c7dde199a
#
_entry.id   39e5a74542079a7707ecc69c7dde199a
#
_cell.length_a   1.000
_cell.length_b   1.000
_cell.length_c   1.000
_cell.angle_alpha   90.00
_cell.angle_beta   90.00
_cell.angle_gamma   90.00
#
_symmetry.space_group_name_H-M   'P 1'
#
loop_
_entity.id
_entity.type
_entity.pdbx_description
1 polymer ?
#
loop_
_entity_poly.entity_id
_entity_poly.type
_entity_poly.pdbx_seq_one_letter_code
_entity_poly.pdbx_strand_id
1 'polypeptide(L)'
;MKQILVITRTFREAVEDMRTLQGWILKYTVFKMGIEPHRGRITTEHAEVIFASAQIEEKLLGRHPDAICKRTYLDNSIRKSFEAQKPDLKYLPGIEGVLREIIEIEEAAVNEQKKD
;
A
#
# COMPACT_ATOMS: atom_id res chain seq x y z
N MET A 1 1.13 11.03 6.50
CA MET A 1 1.71 10.01 5.63
C MET A 1 0.59 9.28 4.90
N LYS A 2 0.70 9.16 3.59
CA LYS A 2 -0.29 8.42 2.79
C LYS A 2 -0.14 6.92 3.02
N GLN A 3 -1.24 6.22 3.17
CA GLN A 3 -1.25 4.80 3.46
C GLN A 3 -1.81 4.00 2.28
N ILE A 4 -1.05 2.98 1.87
CA ILE A 4 -1.45 2.03 0.83
C ILE A 4 -1.59 0.66 1.49
N LEU A 5 -2.72 0.00 1.27
CA LEU A 5 -2.98 -1.33 1.81
C LEU A 5 -2.93 -2.35 0.67
N VAL A 6 -2.03 -3.32 0.77
CA VAL A 6 -1.94 -4.45 -0.17
C VAL A 6 -2.54 -5.66 0.52
N ILE A 7 -3.56 -6.26 -0.08
CA ILE A 7 -4.28 -7.39 0.50
C ILE A 7 -4.03 -8.63 -0.36
N THR A 8 -3.37 -9.63 0.22
CA THR A 8 -3.08 -10.90 -0.43
C THR A 8 -3.93 -12.02 0.17
N ARG A 9 -3.98 -13.17 -0.51
CA ARG A 9 -4.68 -14.34 -0.02
C ARG A 9 -4.01 -14.94 1.22
N THR A 10 -2.68 -15.04 1.20
CA THR A 10 -1.89 -15.62 2.29
C THR A 10 -0.78 -14.67 2.73
N PHE A 11 -0.28 -14.88 3.94
CA PHE A 11 0.87 -14.12 4.44
C PHE A 11 2.12 -14.36 3.59
N ARG A 12 2.29 -15.56 3.07
CA ARG A 12 3.42 -15.89 2.20
C ARG A 12 3.41 -15.03 0.93
N GLU A 13 2.25 -14.86 0.31
CA GLU A 13 2.10 -13.99 -0.85
C GLU A 13 2.37 -12.52 -0.49
N ALA A 14 1.97 -12.10 0.71
CA ALA A 14 2.28 -10.76 1.19
C ALA A 14 3.79 -10.53 1.30
N VAL A 15 4.52 -11.49 1.82
CA VAL A 15 5.99 -11.41 1.93
C VAL A 15 6.63 -11.36 0.54
N GLU A 16 6.15 -12.16 -0.40
CA GLU A 16 6.65 -12.15 -1.78
C GLU A 16 6.41 -10.79 -2.45
N ASP A 17 5.21 -10.24 -2.33
CA ASP A 17 4.87 -8.93 -2.89
C ASP A 17 5.70 -7.81 -2.23
N MET A 18 5.92 -7.91 -0.94
CA MET A 18 6.75 -6.95 -0.20
C MET A 18 8.20 -6.94 -0.71
N ARG A 19 8.78 -8.12 -0.92
CA ARG A 19 10.14 -8.24 -1.46
C ARG A 19 10.23 -7.73 -2.89
N THR A 20 9.21 -7.98 -3.70
CA THR A 20 9.15 -7.46 -5.07
C THR A 20 9.14 -5.94 -5.06
N LEU A 21 8.29 -5.34 -4.25
CA LEU A 21 8.20 -3.88 -4.13
C LEU A 21 9.50 -3.29 -3.60
N GLN A 22 10.10 -3.90 -2.60
CA GLN A 22 11.40 -3.48 -2.05
C GLN A 22 12.46 -3.42 -3.16
N GLY A 23 12.57 -4.50 -3.93
CA GLY A 23 13.53 -4.57 -5.03
C GLY A 23 13.31 -3.49 -6.09
N TRP A 24 12.05 -3.22 -6.42
CA TRP A 24 11.70 -2.19 -7.40
C TRP A 24 11.98 -0.77 -6.88
N ILE A 25 11.69 -0.50 -5.61
CA ILE A 25 12.02 0.81 -5.02
C ILE A 25 13.53 1.05 -5.08
N LEU A 26 14.33 0.04 -4.71
CA LEU A 26 15.79 0.13 -4.75
C LEU A 26 16.32 0.29 -6.17
N LYS A 27 15.70 -0.36 -7.15
CA LYS A 27 16.17 -0.35 -8.53
C LYS A 27 15.73 0.88 -9.31
N TYR A 28 14.49 1.33 -9.13
CA TYR A 28 13.88 2.35 -9.99
C TYR A 28 13.70 3.71 -9.35
N THR A 29 14.01 3.85 -8.06
CA THR A 29 13.87 5.12 -7.36
C THR A 29 15.11 5.44 -6.54
N VAL A 30 15.17 6.69 -6.07
CA VAL A 30 16.21 7.15 -5.14
C VAL A 30 15.62 7.41 -3.75
N PHE A 31 14.42 6.96 -3.51
CA PHE A 31 13.73 7.22 -2.24
C PHE A 31 14.39 6.46 -1.08
N LYS A 32 14.48 7.10 0.07
CA LYS A 32 14.86 6.41 1.30
C LYS A 32 13.71 5.49 1.70
N MET A 33 14.04 4.25 2.02
CA MET A 33 13.05 3.23 2.31
C MET A 33 13.36 2.54 3.63
N GLY A 34 12.33 2.40 4.46
CA GLY A 34 12.36 1.53 5.63
C GLY A 34 11.55 0.28 5.37
N ILE A 35 11.98 -0.84 5.92
CA ILE A 35 11.26 -2.10 5.81
C ILE A 35 11.18 -2.79 7.16
N GLU A 36 9.97 -3.24 7.51
CA GLU A 36 9.71 -4.04 8.71
C GLU A 36 9.02 -5.34 8.28
N PRO A 37 9.79 -6.39 7.91
CA PRO A 37 9.22 -7.60 7.32
C PRO A 37 8.23 -8.32 8.23
N HIS A 38 8.49 -8.36 9.53
CA HIS A 38 7.62 -9.03 10.50
C HIS A 38 6.29 -8.30 10.70
N ARG A 39 6.22 -7.02 10.36
CA ARG A 39 4.98 -6.23 10.39
C ARG A 39 4.34 -6.10 9.02
N GLY A 40 5.00 -6.61 7.98
CA GLY A 40 4.50 -6.46 6.61
C GLY A 40 4.43 -5.00 6.19
N ARG A 41 5.48 -4.21 6.44
CA ARG A 41 5.43 -2.77 6.24
C ARG A 41 6.65 -2.26 5.50
N ILE A 42 6.41 -1.45 4.47
CA ILE A 42 7.45 -0.66 3.80
C ILE A 42 7.08 0.81 3.92
N THR A 43 8.04 1.65 4.24
CA THR A 43 7.83 3.10 4.32
C THR A 43 8.81 3.82 3.41
N THR A 44 8.34 4.90 2.79
CA THR A 44 9.17 5.93 2.19
C THR A 44 8.96 7.21 3.00
N GLU A 45 9.49 8.32 2.54
CA GLU A 45 9.41 9.57 3.31
C GLU A 45 7.95 10.01 3.57
N HIS A 46 7.06 9.84 2.58
CA HIS A 46 5.69 10.33 2.65
C HIS A 46 4.63 9.24 2.45
N ALA A 47 5.05 7.98 2.26
CA ALA A 47 4.15 6.87 2.02
C ALA A 47 4.44 5.69 2.93
N GLU A 48 3.37 4.98 3.28
CA GLU A 48 3.44 3.73 4.04
C GLU A 48 2.66 2.67 3.30
N VAL A 49 3.28 1.51 3.06
CA VAL A 49 2.62 0.36 2.43
C VAL A 49 2.51 -0.74 3.47
N ILE A 50 1.28 -1.19 3.70
CA ILE A 50 0.99 -2.28 4.62
C ILE A 50 0.54 -3.49 3.81
N PHE A 51 1.17 -4.63 4.06
CA PHE A 51 0.84 -5.91 3.43
C PHE A 51 0.09 -6.77 4.43
N ALA A 52 -1.15 -7.13 4.09
CA ALA A 52 -2.02 -7.90 4.97
C ALA A 52 -2.62 -9.09 4.23
N SER A 53 -2.87 -10.17 4.97
CA SER A 53 -3.57 -11.34 4.45
C SER A 53 -5.07 -11.19 4.65
N ALA A 54 -5.86 -11.57 3.64
CA ALA A 54 -7.32 -11.58 3.71
C ALA A 54 -7.84 -12.63 4.70
N GLN A 55 -7.00 -13.55 5.17
CA GLN A 55 -7.37 -14.55 6.16
C GLN A 55 -7.62 -13.95 7.56
N ILE A 56 -7.12 -12.75 7.80
CA ILE A 56 -7.24 -12.09 9.11
C ILE A 56 -8.08 -10.81 8.92
N GLU A 57 -9.40 -10.98 8.86
CA GLU A 57 -10.35 -9.88 8.67
C GLU A 57 -10.20 -8.77 9.70
N GLU A 58 -9.93 -9.14 10.97
CA GLU A 58 -9.78 -8.18 12.06
C GLU A 58 -8.68 -7.14 11.80
N LYS A 59 -7.63 -7.54 11.09
CA LYS A 59 -6.55 -6.61 10.75
C LYS A 59 -6.93 -5.66 9.61
N LEU A 60 -7.93 -6.01 8.82
CA LEU A 60 -8.42 -5.19 7.72
C LEU A 60 -9.48 -4.20 8.18
N LEU A 61 -10.36 -4.63 9.09
CA LEU A 61 -11.39 -3.78 9.68
C LEU A 61 -10.72 -2.72 10.56
N GLY A 62 -11.12 -1.49 10.42
CA GLY A 62 -10.54 -0.39 11.21
C GLY A 62 -9.36 0.31 10.57
N ARG A 63 -8.88 -0.15 9.41
CA ARG A 63 -7.87 0.59 8.65
C ARG A 63 -8.54 1.59 7.73
N HIS A 64 -7.88 2.73 7.53
CA HIS A 64 -8.38 3.82 6.69
C HIS A 64 -7.35 4.17 5.62
N PRO A 65 -7.08 3.23 4.67
CA PRO A 65 -6.05 3.49 3.66
C PRO A 65 -6.49 4.54 2.65
N ASP A 66 -5.52 5.22 2.06
CA ASP A 66 -5.75 6.16 0.97
C ASP A 66 -5.88 5.44 -0.38
N ALA A 67 -5.27 4.26 -0.49
CA ALA A 67 -5.35 3.42 -1.68
C ALA A 67 -5.27 1.94 -1.29
N ILE A 68 -5.85 1.09 -2.12
CA ILE A 68 -5.86 -0.36 -1.91
C ILE A 68 -5.38 -1.08 -3.18
N CYS A 69 -4.53 -2.07 -2.99
CA CYS A 69 -4.18 -3.03 -4.02
C CYS A 69 -4.75 -4.40 -3.62
N LYS A 70 -5.79 -4.84 -4.31
CA LYS A 70 -6.40 -6.14 -4.07
C LYS A 70 -5.68 -7.20 -4.88
N ARG A 71 -5.00 -8.10 -4.20
CA ARG A 71 -4.31 -9.24 -4.81
C ARG A 71 -5.10 -10.53 -4.67
N THR A 72 -6.30 -10.45 -4.10
CA THR A 72 -7.19 -11.58 -3.90
C THR A 72 -8.63 -11.09 -3.87
N TYR A 73 -9.56 -12.03 -3.93
CA TYR A 73 -10.98 -11.72 -3.77
C TYR A 73 -11.26 -11.24 -2.33
N LEU A 74 -12.00 -10.16 -2.22
CA LEU A 74 -12.46 -9.65 -0.94
C LEU A 74 -13.95 -9.91 -0.80
N ASP A 75 -14.36 -10.36 0.38
CA ASP A 75 -15.75 -10.51 0.73
C ASP A 75 -16.48 -9.15 0.62
N ASN A 76 -17.74 -9.18 0.22
CA ASN A 76 -18.53 -7.97 0.04
C ASN A 76 -18.61 -7.10 1.28
N SER A 77 -18.67 -7.71 2.47
CA SER A 77 -18.71 -6.96 3.73
C SER A 77 -17.46 -6.12 3.96
N ILE A 78 -16.29 -6.68 3.67
CA ILE A 78 -15.01 -5.99 3.80
C ILE A 78 -14.92 -4.87 2.76
N ARG A 79 -15.26 -5.17 1.52
CA ARG A 79 -15.22 -4.18 0.43
C ARG A 79 -16.14 -3.00 0.73
N LYS A 80 -17.37 -3.26 1.17
CA LYS A 80 -18.32 -2.22 1.52
C LYS A 80 -17.86 -1.37 2.70
N SER A 81 -17.16 -1.97 3.67
CA SER A 81 -16.60 -1.25 4.80
C SER A 81 -15.60 -0.20 4.35
N PHE A 82 -14.68 -0.56 3.43
CA PHE A 82 -13.71 0.40 2.89
C PHE A 82 -14.38 1.49 2.06
N GLU A 83 -15.33 1.11 1.20
CA GLU A 83 -16.06 2.05 0.35
C GLU A 83 -16.89 3.04 1.16
N ALA A 84 -17.47 2.59 2.28
CA ALA A 84 -18.24 3.46 3.17
C ALA A 84 -17.37 4.50 3.87
N GLN A 85 -16.14 4.14 4.22
CA GLN A 85 -15.20 5.03 4.90
C GLN A 85 -14.58 6.06 3.96
N LYS A 86 -14.28 5.66 2.72
CA LYS A 86 -13.70 6.52 1.70
C LYS A 86 -14.35 6.21 0.35
N PRO A 87 -15.44 6.92 -0.01
CA PRO A 87 -16.10 6.68 -1.29
C PRO A 87 -15.20 6.90 -2.51
N ASP A 88 -14.18 7.73 -2.37
CA ASP A 88 -13.18 8.03 -3.40
C ASP A 88 -11.91 7.19 -3.27
N LEU A 89 -11.99 6.05 -2.59
CA LEU A 89 -10.86 5.16 -2.39
C LEU A 89 -10.26 4.71 -3.72
N LYS A 90 -8.95 4.89 -3.83
CA LYS A 90 -8.21 4.54 -5.04
C LYS A 90 -7.87 3.06 -5.06
N TYR A 91 -8.15 2.40 -6.18
CA TYR A 91 -7.79 0.99 -6.39
C TYR A 91 -6.59 0.90 -7.33
N LEU A 92 -5.53 0.23 -6.86
CA LEU A 92 -4.27 0.15 -7.60
C LEU A 92 -4.15 -1.19 -8.34
N PRO A 93 -3.71 -1.19 -9.61
CA PRO A 93 -3.56 -2.41 -10.39
C PRO A 93 -2.22 -3.10 -10.11
N GLY A 94 -2.22 -4.07 -9.19
CA GLY A 94 -1.04 -4.87 -8.90
C GLY A 94 0.07 -4.09 -8.19
N ILE A 95 1.21 -4.76 -7.98
CA ILE A 95 2.35 -4.16 -7.29
C ILE A 95 2.98 -3.04 -8.11
N GLU A 96 2.90 -3.12 -9.44
CA GLU A 96 3.32 -2.01 -10.31
C GLU A 96 2.53 -0.74 -10.02
N GLY A 97 1.21 -0.87 -9.81
CA GLY A 97 0.35 0.25 -9.43
C GLY A 97 0.73 0.82 -8.07
N VAL A 98 1.15 -0.02 -7.13
CA VAL A 98 1.64 0.43 -5.82
C VAL A 98 2.91 1.26 -5.98
N LEU A 99 3.85 0.79 -6.79
CA LEU A 99 5.08 1.53 -7.06
C LEU A 99 4.79 2.90 -7.68
N ARG A 100 3.91 2.95 -8.67
CA ARG A 100 3.51 4.22 -9.31
C ARG A 100 2.87 5.17 -8.32
N GLU A 101 2.04 4.66 -7.43
CA GLU A 101 1.39 5.48 -6.41
C GLU A 101 2.41 6.08 -5.44
N ILE A 102 3.40 5.29 -5.02
CA ILE A 102 4.50 5.79 -4.17
C ILE A 102 5.24 6.91 -4.89
N ILE A 103 5.57 6.72 -6.16
CA ILE A 103 6.27 7.73 -6.96
C ILE A 103 5.43 9.01 -7.03
N GLU A 104 4.13 8.90 -7.31
CA GLU A 104 3.24 10.06 -7.35
C GLU A 104 3.17 10.79 -6.01
N ILE A 105 3.09 10.06 -4.90
CA ILE A 105 3.05 10.64 -3.56
C ILE A 105 4.34 11.41 -3.28
N GLU A 106 5.50 10.81 -3.58
CA GLU A 106 6.78 11.45 -3.30
C GLU A 106 7.03 12.66 -4.21
N GLU A 107 6.65 12.59 -5.49
CA GLU A 107 6.76 13.72 -6.42
C GLU A 107 5.83 14.87 -6.03
N ALA A 108 4.61 14.57 -5.60
CA ALA A 108 3.67 15.59 -5.14
C ALA A 108 4.21 16.31 -3.88
N ALA A 109 4.83 15.58 -2.96
CA ALA A 109 5.43 16.17 -1.77
C ALA A 109 6.59 17.11 -2.11
N VAL A 110 7.44 16.74 -3.08
CA VAL A 110 8.52 17.60 -3.57
C VAL A 110 7.96 18.85 -4.21
N ASN A 111 6.90 18.72 -5.02
CA ASN A 111 6.28 19.86 -5.68
C ASN A 111 5.63 20.83 -4.69
N GLU A 112 5.03 20.33 -3.62
CA GLU A 112 4.48 21.15 -2.55
C GLU A 112 5.58 21.96 -1.85
N GLN A 113 6.74 21.34 -1.61
CA GLN A 113 7.89 22.02 -1.00
C GLN A 113 8.46 23.13 -1.91
N LYS A 114 8.39 22.95 -3.22
CA LYS A 114 8.89 23.93 -4.20
C LYS A 114 8.00 25.14 -4.37
N LYS A 115 6.75 25.09 -3.94
CA LYS A 115 5.79 26.19 -4.04
C LYS A 115 5.98 27.26 -2.95
N ASP A 116 6.74 26.94 -1.95
CA ASP A 116 7.07 27.85 -0.86
C ASP A 116 8.37 28.61 -1.19
#